data_93edfade41e5824c5ad232ceeb63b5a8
#
_entry.id   93edfade41e5824c5ad232ceeb63b5a8
#
_cell.length_a   1.000
_cell.length_b   1.000
_cell.length_c   1.000
_cell.angle_alpha   90.00
_cell.angle_beta   90.00
_cell.angle_gamma   90.00
#
_symmetry.space_group_name_H-M   'P 1'
#
loop_
_entity.id
_entity.type
_entity.pdbx_description
1 polymer ?
#
loop_
_entity_poly.entity_id
_entity_poly.type
_entity_poly.pdbx_seq_one_letter_code
_entity_poly.pdbx_strand_id
1 'polypeptide(L)'
;MLTYRENMIDRDTALKHWKAFCRRLGKHSAFHYVAVTEEQERGALHFHVAVCGRQNYHLLRSIWQSVLGLGQFGEQMGPVNVRDPHRFGFGKNGAHKLASYIAKYCGKEMDCRELDQKRYFRSRGIVLPVVNTWRLGSTDMLSAVQVAFSVAAEFGLEGVQTWCNNALGVVWLATAPCSGSVAVNCPF
;
A
#
# COMPACT_ATOMS: atom_id res chain seq x y z
N MET A 1 9.27 -3.06 5.52
CA MET A 1 9.93 -3.74 4.39
C MET A 1 10.54 -5.04 4.89
N LEU A 2 10.28 -6.13 4.19
CA LEU A 2 10.90 -7.44 4.44
C LEU A 2 11.88 -7.71 3.30
N THR A 3 13.09 -8.10 3.66
CA THR A 3 14.16 -8.31 2.69
C THR A 3 14.85 -9.65 2.91
N TYR A 4 15.65 -10.05 1.96
CA TYR A 4 16.49 -11.23 2.04
C TYR A 4 17.95 -10.81 2.19
N ARG A 5 18.74 -11.59 2.90
CA ARG A 5 20.19 -11.39 2.99
C ARG A 5 20.87 -11.69 1.65
N GLU A 6 20.49 -12.82 1.06
CA GLU A 6 20.95 -13.21 -0.26
C GLU A 6 20.05 -12.66 -1.36
N ASN A 7 20.50 -12.74 -2.60
CA ASN A 7 19.75 -12.27 -3.75
C ASN A 7 18.61 -13.23 -4.09
N MET A 8 17.43 -13.03 -3.51
CA MET A 8 16.23 -13.82 -3.78
C MET A 8 15.63 -13.36 -5.11
N ILE A 9 15.78 -14.16 -6.14
CA ILE A 9 15.23 -13.92 -7.48
C ILE A 9 14.03 -14.82 -7.79
N ASP A 10 13.89 -15.95 -7.06
CA ASP A 10 12.76 -16.87 -7.24
C ASP A 10 11.50 -16.33 -6.58
N ARG A 11 10.58 -15.88 -7.44
CA ARG A 11 9.31 -15.30 -7.04
C ARG A 11 8.40 -16.29 -6.32
N ASP A 12 8.37 -17.55 -6.74
CA ASP A 12 7.50 -18.55 -6.14
C ASP A 12 7.94 -18.88 -4.71
N THR A 13 9.23 -18.99 -4.50
CA THR A 13 9.80 -19.18 -3.16
C THR A 13 9.55 -17.94 -2.30
N ALA A 14 9.75 -16.73 -2.84
CA ALA A 14 9.43 -15.50 -2.11
C ALA A 14 7.95 -15.43 -1.70
N LEU A 15 7.03 -15.83 -2.58
CA LEU A 15 5.59 -15.90 -2.27
C LEU A 15 5.25 -16.97 -1.23
N LYS A 16 5.92 -18.11 -1.23
CA LYS A 16 5.78 -19.14 -0.17
C LYS A 16 6.21 -18.58 1.19
N HIS A 17 7.33 -17.87 1.25
CA HIS A 17 7.80 -17.20 2.45
C HIS A 17 6.81 -16.12 2.93
N TRP A 18 6.30 -15.30 2.02
CA TRP A 18 5.28 -14.30 2.34
C TRP A 18 4.01 -14.93 2.95
N LYS A 19 3.48 -15.97 2.32
CA LYS A 19 2.31 -16.71 2.83
C LYS A 19 2.57 -17.32 4.21
N ALA A 20 3.77 -17.89 4.41
CA ALA A 20 4.17 -18.46 5.69
C ALA A 20 4.28 -17.39 6.78
N PHE A 21 4.85 -16.23 6.45
CA PHE A 21 4.93 -15.07 7.34
C PHE A 21 3.53 -14.59 7.77
N CYS A 22 2.64 -14.33 6.82
CA CYS A 22 1.27 -13.90 7.12
C CYS A 22 0.51 -14.92 7.98
N ARG A 23 0.63 -16.20 7.66
CA ARG A 23 -0.03 -17.28 8.42
C ARG A 23 0.47 -17.35 9.87
N ARG A 24 1.79 -17.22 10.10
CA ARG A 24 2.37 -17.25 11.45
C ARG A 24 1.98 -16.00 12.24
N LEU A 25 2.08 -14.83 11.62
CA LEU A 25 1.73 -13.57 12.28
C LEU A 25 0.24 -13.49 12.64
N GLY A 26 -0.63 -13.99 11.77
CA GLY A 26 -2.08 -14.04 12.01
C GLY A 26 -2.51 -14.91 13.20
N LYS A 27 -1.61 -15.77 13.74
CA LYS A 27 -1.85 -16.51 14.98
C LYS A 27 -1.65 -15.65 16.24
N HIS A 28 -0.95 -14.53 16.13
CA HIS A 28 -0.64 -13.66 17.27
C HIS A 28 -1.56 -12.45 17.35
N SER A 29 -1.97 -11.92 16.20
CA SER A 29 -2.84 -10.73 16.16
C SER A 29 -3.54 -10.62 14.81
N ALA A 30 -4.63 -9.84 14.76
CA ALA A 30 -5.21 -9.41 13.51
C ALA A 30 -4.15 -8.61 12.72
N PHE A 31 -3.88 -9.04 11.50
CA PHE A 31 -2.86 -8.44 10.63
C PHE A 31 -3.50 -7.99 9.32
N HIS A 32 -3.91 -6.72 9.32
CA HIS A 32 -4.46 -6.07 8.13
C HIS A 32 -3.34 -5.36 7.38
N TYR A 33 -3.16 -5.72 6.11
CA TYR A 33 -2.05 -5.22 5.32
C TYR A 33 -2.40 -5.04 3.85
N VAL A 34 -1.66 -4.15 3.21
CA VAL A 34 -1.44 -4.12 1.76
C VAL A 34 0.05 -4.29 1.52
N ALA A 35 0.41 -5.20 0.64
CA ALA A 35 1.81 -5.51 0.34
C ALA A 35 2.05 -5.55 -1.16
N VAL A 36 3.21 -5.10 -1.59
CA VAL A 36 3.71 -5.19 -2.96
C VAL A 36 5.09 -5.82 -2.96
N THR A 37 5.39 -6.56 -4.01
CA THR A 37 6.76 -6.99 -4.28
C THR A 37 7.45 -5.93 -5.12
N GLU A 38 8.71 -5.66 -4.83
CA GLU A 38 9.60 -4.86 -5.66
C GLU A 38 10.80 -5.72 -6.04
N GLU A 39 11.15 -5.68 -7.31
CA GLU A 39 12.41 -6.18 -7.81
C GLU A 39 13.41 -5.03 -7.87
N GLN A 40 14.54 -5.18 -7.21
CA GLN A 40 15.63 -4.22 -7.25
C GLN A 40 16.41 -4.38 -8.56
N GLU A 41 17.23 -3.37 -8.91
CA GLU A 41 18.07 -3.39 -10.12
C GLU A 41 18.93 -4.67 -10.26
N ARG A 42 19.32 -5.26 -9.15
CA ARG A 42 20.07 -6.53 -9.09
C ARG A 42 19.19 -7.79 -9.16
N GLY A 43 17.89 -7.66 -9.42
CA GLY A 43 16.91 -8.75 -9.45
C GLY A 43 16.40 -9.22 -8.09
N ALA A 44 16.86 -8.64 -6.97
CA ALA A 44 16.45 -9.09 -5.63
C ALA A 44 15.02 -8.66 -5.30
N LEU A 45 14.19 -9.61 -4.89
CA LEU A 45 12.80 -9.38 -4.47
C LEU A 45 12.72 -8.86 -3.03
N HIS A 46 11.90 -7.84 -2.84
CA HIS A 46 11.57 -7.25 -1.55
C HIS A 46 10.06 -7.13 -1.38
N PHE A 47 9.59 -7.18 -0.12
CA PHE A 47 8.20 -6.88 0.20
C PHE A 47 8.09 -5.52 0.88
N HIS A 48 7.35 -4.60 0.25
CA HIS A 48 6.89 -3.37 0.86
C HIS A 48 5.51 -3.62 1.43
N VAL A 49 5.34 -3.40 2.73
CA VAL A 49 4.12 -3.76 3.44
C VAL A 49 3.63 -2.56 4.23
N ALA A 50 2.45 -2.06 3.91
CA ALA A 50 1.71 -1.15 4.75
C ALA A 50 0.81 -1.98 5.67
N VAL A 51 0.82 -1.69 6.95
CA VAL A 51 0.06 -2.42 7.98
C VAL A 51 -0.82 -1.48 8.78
N CYS A 52 -1.99 -1.96 9.17
CA CYS A 52 -2.86 -1.23 10.07
C CYS A 52 -2.35 -1.32 11.50
N GLY A 53 -2.33 -0.17 12.18
CA GLY A 53 -1.98 -0.06 13.58
C GLY A 53 -0.49 -0.32 13.88
N ARG A 54 -0.16 -0.15 15.17
CA ARG A 54 1.21 -0.35 15.65
C ARG A 54 1.54 -1.83 15.71
N GLN A 55 2.64 -2.20 15.08
CA GLN A 55 3.13 -3.58 15.06
C GLN A 55 4.38 -3.74 15.96
N ASN A 56 4.49 -4.89 16.61
CA ASN A 56 5.66 -5.21 17.40
C ASN A 56 6.82 -5.62 16.47
N TYR A 57 7.84 -4.77 16.40
CA TYR A 57 9.01 -5.00 15.56
C TYR A 57 9.72 -6.32 15.84
N HIS A 58 9.90 -6.66 17.12
CA HIS A 58 10.60 -7.89 17.51
C HIS A 58 9.83 -9.14 17.07
N LEU A 59 8.49 -9.11 17.16
CA LEU A 59 7.64 -10.19 16.69
C LEU A 59 7.74 -10.34 15.16
N LEU A 60 7.63 -9.23 14.41
CA LEU A 60 7.75 -9.25 12.95
C LEU A 60 9.10 -9.82 12.52
N ARG A 61 10.18 -9.36 13.15
CA ARG A 61 11.53 -9.82 12.87
C ARG A 61 11.71 -11.31 13.19
N SER A 62 11.30 -11.73 14.37
CA SER A 62 11.39 -13.15 14.80
C SER A 62 10.63 -14.08 13.86
N ILE A 63 9.41 -13.71 13.46
CA ILE A 63 8.61 -14.52 12.53
C ILE A 63 9.26 -14.56 11.16
N TRP A 64 9.73 -13.41 10.62
CA TRP A 64 10.38 -13.38 9.31
C TRP A 64 11.63 -14.24 9.29
N GLN A 65 12.51 -14.08 10.27
CA GLN A 65 13.72 -14.90 10.41
C GLN A 65 13.41 -16.38 10.58
N SER A 66 12.38 -16.71 11.35
CA SER A 66 11.91 -18.11 11.52
C SER A 66 11.33 -18.71 10.22
N VAL A 67 10.80 -17.88 9.31
CA VAL A 67 10.32 -18.33 7.98
C VAL A 67 11.49 -18.63 7.08
N LEU A 68 12.53 -17.79 7.09
CA LEU A 68 13.69 -17.92 6.23
C LEU A 68 14.70 -18.97 6.73
N GLY A 69 14.70 -19.25 8.04
CA GLY A 69 15.69 -20.10 8.67
C GLY A 69 17.02 -19.41 8.92
N LEU A 70 18.03 -20.21 9.17
CA LEU A 70 19.42 -19.78 9.33
C LEU A 70 20.20 -20.08 8.05
N GLY A 71 21.18 -19.27 7.75
CA GLY A 71 22.13 -19.54 6.69
C GLY A 71 23.12 -20.66 7.05
N GLN A 72 23.99 -20.96 6.12
CA GLN A 72 24.95 -22.08 6.23
C GLN A 72 25.84 -22.00 7.47
N PHE A 73 26.15 -20.77 7.94
CA PHE A 73 26.99 -20.51 9.11
C PHE A 73 26.18 -20.03 10.32
N GLY A 74 24.86 -20.29 10.35
CA GLY A 74 23.98 -19.89 11.46
C GLY A 74 23.54 -18.41 11.44
N GLU A 75 23.83 -17.68 10.37
CA GLU A 75 23.45 -16.28 10.24
C GLU A 75 21.97 -16.08 9.93
N GLN A 76 21.43 -14.95 10.32
CA GLN A 76 20.05 -14.56 10.08
C GLN A 76 19.84 -14.16 8.61
N MET A 77 18.85 -14.78 7.93
CA MET A 77 18.67 -14.70 6.47
C MET A 77 17.81 -13.53 5.98
N GLY A 78 17.26 -12.72 6.84
CA GLY A 78 16.44 -11.61 6.38
C GLY A 78 16.28 -10.46 7.37
N PRO A 79 16.72 -9.26 7.02
CA PRO A 79 16.43 -8.07 7.79
C PRO A 79 14.98 -7.61 7.62
N VAL A 80 14.45 -7.01 8.67
CA VAL A 80 13.14 -6.35 8.68
C VAL A 80 13.33 -4.88 9.00
N ASN A 81 12.79 -4.00 8.18
CA ASN A 81 12.80 -2.56 8.41
C ASN A 81 11.36 -2.09 8.62
N VAL A 82 11.07 -1.54 9.80
CA VAL A 82 9.76 -0.99 10.16
C VAL A 82 9.91 0.52 10.33
N ARG A 83 9.02 1.28 9.70
CA ARG A 83 8.94 2.72 9.83
C ARG A 83 7.53 3.10 10.26
N ASP A 84 7.47 3.99 11.26
CA ASP A 84 6.23 4.64 11.64
C ASP A 84 6.05 5.89 10.76
N PRO A 85 5.02 5.95 9.90
CA PRO A 85 4.81 7.10 9.04
C PRO A 85 4.54 8.38 9.81
N HIS A 86 3.98 8.32 11.01
CA HIS A 86 3.74 9.51 11.84
C HIS A 86 5.02 10.05 12.48
N ARG A 87 5.96 9.18 12.83
CA ARG A 87 7.23 9.55 13.48
C ARG A 87 8.28 10.05 12.49
N PHE A 88 8.29 9.54 11.25
CA PHE A 88 9.31 9.83 10.24
C PHE A 88 8.83 10.80 9.15
N GLY A 89 8.18 11.89 9.54
CA GLY A 89 7.96 13.03 8.65
C GLY A 89 6.73 12.96 7.75
N PHE A 90 5.85 11.98 7.94
CA PHE A 90 4.57 11.97 7.22
C PHE A 90 3.52 12.89 7.86
N GLY A 91 3.73 13.34 9.11
CA GLY A 91 2.88 14.32 9.78
C GLY A 91 1.39 13.98 9.77
N LYS A 92 0.54 15.03 9.71
CA LYS A 92 -0.93 14.87 9.67
C LYS A 92 -1.43 14.10 8.44
N ASN A 93 -0.65 14.05 7.35
CA ASN A 93 -1.00 13.35 6.10
C ASN A 93 -0.34 11.97 5.96
N GLY A 94 0.00 11.32 7.08
CA GLY A 94 0.73 10.06 7.09
C GLY A 94 0.10 8.96 6.26
N ALA A 95 -1.23 8.79 6.36
CA ALA A 95 -1.96 7.77 5.60
C ALA A 95 -1.87 8.02 4.07
N HIS A 96 -2.04 9.27 3.64
CA HIS A 96 -1.95 9.64 2.22
C HIS A 96 -0.54 9.40 1.65
N LYS A 97 0.48 9.83 2.39
CA LYS A 97 1.88 9.60 1.98
C LYS A 97 2.23 8.11 1.95
N LEU A 98 1.73 7.32 2.91
CA LEU A 98 1.92 5.87 2.91
C LEU A 98 1.21 5.21 1.71
N ALA A 99 -0.02 5.64 1.40
CA ALA A 99 -0.75 5.16 0.23
C ALA A 99 0.00 5.49 -1.07
N SER A 100 0.49 6.72 -1.22
CA SER A 100 1.31 7.15 -2.37
C SER A 100 2.62 6.36 -2.47
N TYR A 101 3.25 6.06 -1.33
CA TYR A 101 4.45 5.23 -1.27
C TYR A 101 4.18 3.80 -1.79
N ILE A 102 3.10 3.16 -1.36
CA ILE A 102 2.73 1.82 -1.86
C ILE A 102 2.32 1.87 -3.33
N ALA A 103 1.53 2.88 -3.73
CA ALA A 103 1.09 3.06 -5.12
C ALA A 103 2.26 3.19 -6.10
N LYS A 104 3.34 3.87 -5.69
CA LYS A 104 4.59 3.96 -6.47
C LYS A 104 5.12 2.58 -6.87
N TYR A 105 5.11 1.62 -5.94
CA TYR A 105 5.60 0.27 -6.24
C TYR A 105 4.59 -0.57 -7.03
N CYS A 106 3.29 -0.29 -6.91
CA CYS A 106 2.28 -0.92 -7.76
C CYS A 106 2.44 -0.50 -9.24
N GLY A 107 2.91 0.73 -9.50
CA GLY A 107 3.10 1.27 -10.86
C GLY A 107 4.48 0.99 -11.47
N LYS A 108 5.52 0.80 -10.65
CA LYS A 108 6.93 0.78 -11.10
C LYS A 108 7.29 -0.37 -12.05
N GLU A 109 6.54 -1.47 -12.02
CA GLU A 109 6.85 -2.69 -12.77
C GLU A 109 5.79 -3.02 -13.83
N MET A 110 5.12 -1.99 -14.39
CA MET A 110 4.04 -2.26 -15.35
C MET A 110 4.52 -2.93 -16.64
N ASP A 111 5.77 -2.72 -17.02
CA ASP A 111 6.28 -3.14 -18.35
C ASP A 111 6.88 -4.55 -18.39
N CYS A 112 7.17 -5.16 -17.21
CA CYS A 112 7.95 -6.42 -17.12
C CYS A 112 7.17 -7.61 -16.53
N ARG A 113 5.88 -7.47 -16.23
CA ARG A 113 5.09 -8.54 -15.58
C ARG A 113 4.28 -9.35 -16.57
N GLU A 114 4.23 -10.65 -16.33
CA GLU A 114 3.26 -11.53 -17.00
C GLU A 114 1.83 -11.13 -16.62
N LEU A 115 0.88 -11.28 -17.56
CA LEU A 115 -0.50 -10.81 -17.45
C LEU A 115 -1.24 -11.31 -16.21
N ASP A 116 -0.92 -12.49 -15.69
CA ASP A 116 -1.58 -13.12 -14.53
C ASP A 116 -0.91 -12.81 -13.18
N GLN A 117 0.14 -12.03 -13.13
CA GLN A 117 0.83 -11.74 -11.88
C GLN A 117 0.12 -10.67 -11.06
N LYS A 118 -0.22 -11.01 -9.82
CA LYS A 118 -0.80 -10.05 -8.87
C LYS A 118 0.17 -8.91 -8.59
N ARG A 119 -0.29 -7.68 -8.77
CA ARG A 119 0.47 -6.46 -8.50
C ARG A 119 0.63 -6.19 -7.01
N TYR A 120 -0.36 -6.56 -6.22
CA TYR A 120 -0.35 -6.38 -4.77
C TYR A 120 -1.11 -7.50 -4.07
N PHE A 121 -0.82 -7.65 -2.79
CA PHE A 121 -1.51 -8.56 -1.88
C PHE A 121 -2.24 -7.73 -0.83
N ARG A 122 -3.41 -8.18 -0.42
CA ARG A 122 -4.13 -7.58 0.70
C ARG A 122 -4.66 -8.66 1.63
N SER A 123 -4.76 -8.32 2.90
CA SER A 123 -5.43 -9.17 3.88
C SER A 123 -6.94 -9.20 3.62
N ARG A 124 -7.59 -10.24 4.10
CA ARG A 124 -9.06 -10.29 4.16
C ARG A 124 -9.56 -9.24 5.16
N GLY A 125 -10.79 -8.74 4.95
CA GLY A 125 -11.42 -7.76 5.83
C GLY A 125 -11.10 -6.29 5.52
N ILE A 126 -10.22 -6.00 4.56
CA ILE A 126 -10.08 -4.64 4.03
C ILE A 126 -11.29 -4.36 3.15
N VAL A 127 -12.13 -3.43 3.60
CA VAL A 127 -13.26 -2.94 2.82
C VAL A 127 -12.72 -1.98 1.76
N LEU A 128 -12.95 -2.30 0.49
CA LEU A 128 -12.63 -1.37 -0.59
C LEU A 128 -13.76 -0.36 -0.72
N PRO A 129 -13.46 0.92 -0.92
CA PRO A 129 -14.49 1.90 -1.23
C PRO A 129 -15.22 1.51 -2.52
N VAL A 130 -16.51 1.74 -2.54
CA VAL A 130 -17.30 1.59 -3.75
C VAL A 130 -16.89 2.70 -4.72
N VAL A 131 -16.42 2.29 -5.90
CA VAL A 131 -16.08 3.24 -6.97
C VAL A 131 -17.31 3.43 -7.83
N ASN A 132 -17.85 4.64 -7.82
CA ASN A 132 -18.89 5.05 -8.74
C ASN A 132 -18.26 5.69 -9.97
N THR A 133 -18.71 5.32 -11.14
CA THR A 133 -18.21 5.86 -12.40
C THR A 133 -19.36 6.51 -13.15
N TRP A 134 -19.19 7.74 -13.55
CA TRP A 134 -20.14 8.48 -14.38
C TRP A 134 -19.49 8.78 -15.74
N ARG A 135 -20.29 8.72 -16.79
CA ARG A 135 -19.89 9.20 -18.10
C ARG A 135 -20.52 10.55 -18.33
N LEU A 136 -19.70 11.54 -18.58
CA LEU A 136 -20.16 12.88 -18.93
C LEU A 136 -20.46 12.94 -20.43
N GLY A 137 -21.56 13.58 -20.80
CA GLY A 137 -21.92 13.81 -22.21
C GLY A 137 -21.07 14.87 -22.91
N SER A 138 -20.18 15.54 -22.19
CA SER A 138 -19.28 16.57 -22.68
C SER A 138 -17.82 16.18 -22.38
N THR A 139 -16.92 16.50 -23.29
CA THR A 139 -15.47 16.40 -23.11
C THR A 139 -14.85 17.69 -22.54
N ASP A 140 -15.70 18.66 -22.21
CA ASP A 140 -15.29 19.94 -21.67
C ASP A 140 -14.77 19.80 -20.24
N MET A 141 -13.57 20.31 -19.99
CA MET A 141 -12.89 20.27 -18.70
C MET A 141 -13.68 21.02 -17.61
N LEU A 142 -14.36 22.10 -17.95
CA LEU A 142 -15.14 22.88 -16.99
C LEU A 142 -16.32 22.05 -16.46
N SER A 143 -17.02 21.35 -17.34
CA SER A 143 -18.11 20.43 -16.95
C SER A 143 -17.60 19.32 -16.03
N ALA A 144 -16.43 18.76 -16.31
CA ALA A 144 -15.82 17.73 -15.45
C ALA A 144 -15.47 18.28 -14.06
N VAL A 145 -14.93 19.49 -13.98
CA VAL A 145 -14.64 20.19 -12.72
C VAL A 145 -15.92 20.45 -11.93
N GLN A 146 -16.99 20.96 -12.58
CA GLN A 146 -18.27 21.22 -11.92
C GLN A 146 -18.87 19.95 -11.31
N VAL A 147 -18.87 18.83 -12.06
CA VAL A 147 -19.36 17.54 -11.56
C VAL A 147 -18.50 17.06 -10.39
N ALA A 148 -17.18 17.14 -10.48
CA ALA A 148 -16.29 16.74 -9.40
C ALA A 148 -16.56 17.52 -8.10
N PHE A 149 -16.75 18.82 -8.19
CA PHE A 149 -17.11 19.66 -7.04
C PHE A 149 -18.52 19.37 -6.52
N SER A 150 -19.50 19.12 -7.39
CA SER A 150 -20.85 18.76 -6.96
C SER A 150 -20.87 17.46 -6.16
N VAL A 151 -20.14 16.45 -6.63
CA VAL A 151 -20.00 15.16 -5.91
C VAL A 151 -19.24 15.38 -4.59
N ALA A 152 -18.16 16.16 -4.59
CA ALA A 152 -17.39 16.42 -3.38
C ALA A 152 -18.20 17.18 -2.32
N ALA A 153 -19.11 18.09 -2.74
CA ALA A 153 -19.96 18.86 -1.84
C ALA A 153 -20.88 17.96 -0.98
N GLU A 154 -21.27 16.78 -1.48
CA GLU A 154 -22.04 15.78 -0.70
C GLU A 154 -21.26 15.25 0.51
N PHE A 155 -19.94 15.26 0.45
CA PHE A 155 -19.04 14.78 1.50
C PHE A 155 -18.42 15.92 2.34
N GLY A 156 -18.75 17.16 2.06
CA GLY A 156 -18.13 18.35 2.67
C GLY A 156 -16.92 18.85 1.90
N LEU A 157 -16.80 20.17 1.81
CA LEU A 157 -15.70 20.84 1.06
C LEU A 157 -14.52 21.26 1.94
N GLU A 158 -14.45 20.81 3.18
CA GLU A 158 -13.33 21.13 4.07
C GLU A 158 -12.04 20.50 3.56
N GLY A 159 -10.99 21.30 3.47
CA GLY A 159 -9.65 20.84 3.08
C GLY A 159 -9.56 20.30 1.66
N VAL A 160 -10.37 20.82 0.72
CA VAL A 160 -10.34 20.39 -0.69
C VAL A 160 -8.96 20.67 -1.29
N GLN A 161 -8.38 19.64 -1.86
CA GLN A 161 -7.19 19.73 -2.70
C GLN A 161 -7.57 19.40 -4.13
N THR A 162 -7.10 20.20 -5.07
CA THR A 162 -7.38 20.01 -6.50
C THR A 162 -6.09 19.95 -7.29
N TRP A 163 -6.10 19.16 -8.35
CA TRP A 163 -5.04 19.12 -9.35
C TRP A 163 -5.68 18.92 -10.73
N CYS A 164 -5.23 19.70 -11.69
CA CYS A 164 -5.71 19.63 -13.06
C CYS A 164 -4.54 19.50 -14.03
N ASN A 165 -4.70 18.66 -15.04
CA ASN A 165 -3.78 18.58 -16.17
C ASN A 165 -4.57 18.66 -17.48
N ASN A 166 -4.55 19.84 -18.10
CA ASN A 166 -5.29 20.12 -19.32
C ASN A 166 -4.79 19.27 -20.51
N ALA A 167 -3.48 18.99 -20.57
CA ALA A 167 -2.90 18.20 -21.67
C ALA A 167 -3.37 16.74 -21.63
N LEU A 168 -3.57 16.20 -20.43
CA LEU A 168 -4.08 14.84 -20.20
C LEU A 168 -5.59 14.78 -20.08
N GLY A 169 -6.29 15.91 -20.01
CA GLY A 169 -7.73 15.97 -19.74
C GLY A 169 -8.10 15.38 -18.37
N VAL A 170 -7.27 15.55 -17.35
CA VAL A 170 -7.46 14.96 -16.02
C VAL A 170 -7.69 16.01 -14.98
N VAL A 171 -8.74 15.85 -14.21
CA VAL A 171 -9.01 16.60 -12.98
C VAL A 171 -8.97 15.60 -11.81
N TRP A 172 -8.24 15.97 -10.77
CA TRP A 172 -8.24 15.25 -9.51
C TRP A 172 -8.68 16.18 -8.39
N LEU A 173 -9.54 15.65 -7.51
CA LEU A 173 -10.05 16.37 -6.36
C LEU A 173 -10.06 15.42 -5.15
N ALA A 174 -9.63 15.91 -4.00
CA ALA A 174 -9.74 15.20 -2.73
C ALA A 174 -10.27 16.12 -1.65
N THR A 175 -11.12 15.59 -0.76
CA THR A 175 -11.61 16.24 0.44
C THR A 175 -10.90 15.69 1.67
N ALA A 176 -10.73 16.50 2.71
CA ALA A 176 -10.34 15.98 4.01
C ALA A 176 -11.49 15.13 4.60
N PRO A 177 -11.21 14.12 5.42
CA PRO A 177 -12.25 13.43 6.18
C PRO A 177 -13.00 14.45 7.05
N CYS A 178 -14.32 14.41 7.03
CA CYS A 178 -15.14 15.28 7.88
C CYS A 178 -14.77 15.03 9.35
N SER A 179 -14.54 16.12 10.10
CA SER A 179 -14.22 16.11 11.53
C SER A 179 -15.39 15.69 12.42
N GLY A 180 -16.24 14.81 11.99
CA GLY A 180 -17.41 14.27 12.72
C GLY A 180 -17.82 12.90 12.25
N SER A 181 -17.25 12.36 11.21
CA SER A 181 -17.43 10.96 10.87
C SER A 181 -16.70 10.15 11.94
N VAL A 182 -17.47 9.45 12.77
CA VAL A 182 -17.00 8.32 13.55
C VAL A 182 -15.91 7.65 12.74
N ALA A 183 -14.73 7.51 13.31
CA ALA A 183 -13.65 6.76 12.71
C ALA A 183 -14.22 5.41 12.27
N VAL A 184 -14.71 5.34 11.07
CA VAL A 184 -14.82 4.09 10.35
C VAL A 184 -13.40 3.59 10.42
N ASN A 185 -13.16 2.54 11.21
CA ASN A 185 -11.85 1.95 11.41
C ASN A 185 -11.06 2.06 10.14
N CYS A 186 -10.19 3.09 10.11
CA CYS A 186 -9.40 3.38 8.93
C CYS A 186 -8.59 2.11 8.69
N PRO A 187 -8.73 1.42 7.57
CA PRO A 187 -8.02 0.16 7.33
C PRO A 187 -6.53 0.38 7.13
N PHE A 188 -6.03 1.65 7.33
CA PHE A 188 -4.63 2.01 7.18
C PHE A 188 -4.09 2.74 8.41
#